data_ee7f72ea409b5be0fbb62932a4fcbabf
#
_entry.id   ee7f72ea409b5be0fbb62932a4fcbabf
#
_cell.length_a   1.000
_cell.length_b   1.000
_cell.length_c   1.000
_cell.angle_alpha   90.00
_cell.angle_beta   90.00
_cell.angle_gamma   90.00
#
_symmetry.space_group_name_H-M   'P 1'
#
loop_
_entity.id
_entity.type
_entity.pdbx_description
1 polymer ?
#
loop_
_entity_poly.entity_id
_entity_poly.type
_entity_poly.pdbx_seq_one_letter_code
_entity_poly.pdbx_strand_id
1 'polypeptide(L)'
;MDLTLNTDFAQVEVDEQQINIDRVNLFFPEKRAFFLENAGKFSVGIPGEIDLFFTRRIGLENDGSIVPILGGGRLSGKIGQTNIGLLNMSTEGNSDSSMSKNNFSVIRVNHDFSKSRSSFGGIFVNKFGLGENDNYNRVFALDGKLGLGKKAQLSGFFSKSYSPNIT
;
A
#
# COMPACT_ATOMS: atom_id res chain seq x y z
N MET A 1 4.70 -11.30 12.91
CA MET A 1 5.76 -10.31 12.61
C MET A 1 6.66 -10.94 11.58
N ASP A 2 6.83 -10.28 10.46
CA ASP A 2 7.58 -10.82 9.33
C ASP A 2 8.65 -9.81 8.93
N LEU A 3 9.87 -10.31 8.76
CA LEU A 3 11.02 -9.52 8.29
C LEU A 3 11.52 -10.12 6.99
N THR A 4 11.97 -9.28 6.09
CA THR A 4 12.59 -9.70 4.85
C THR A 4 13.84 -8.86 4.56
N LEU A 5 14.90 -9.51 4.11
CA LEU A 5 16.16 -8.88 3.74
C LEU A 5 16.57 -9.38 2.36
N ASN A 6 16.94 -8.44 1.49
CA ASN A 6 17.47 -8.71 0.15
C ASN A 6 16.66 -9.78 -0.61
N THR A 7 15.36 -9.67 -0.54
CA THR A 7 14.44 -10.65 -1.10
C THR A 7 14.43 -10.48 -2.60
N ASP A 8 14.89 -11.47 -3.32
CA ASP A 8 14.73 -11.52 -4.77
C ASP A 8 13.27 -11.77 -5.11
N PHE A 9 12.54 -10.68 -5.30
CA PHE A 9 11.18 -10.74 -5.83
C PHE A 9 11.17 -10.83 -7.37
N ALA A 10 12.34 -10.98 -8.01
CA ALA A 10 12.45 -11.17 -9.45
C ALA A 10 11.93 -12.55 -9.91
N GLN A 11 11.76 -13.50 -9.00
CA GLN A 11 11.12 -14.78 -9.29
C GLN A 11 9.57 -14.72 -9.33
N VAL A 12 8.99 -13.56 -9.17
CA VAL A 12 7.58 -13.40 -9.51
C VAL A 12 7.48 -13.52 -11.02
N GLU A 13 6.70 -14.48 -11.48
CA GLU A 13 6.41 -14.71 -12.91
C GLU A 13 6.28 -13.37 -13.64
N VAL A 14 7.02 -13.23 -14.73
CA VAL A 14 6.99 -12.07 -15.59
C VAL A 14 5.51 -11.78 -15.89
N ASP A 15 5.02 -10.62 -15.47
CA ASP A 15 3.68 -10.21 -15.82
C ASP A 15 3.62 -10.21 -17.35
N GLU A 16 2.59 -10.83 -17.93
CA GLU A 16 2.41 -10.86 -19.38
C GLU A 16 2.51 -9.43 -19.91
N GLN A 17 3.36 -9.20 -20.90
CA GLN A 17 3.50 -7.91 -21.54
C GLN A 17 2.16 -7.53 -22.16
N GLN A 18 1.37 -6.76 -21.43
CA GLN A 18 0.17 -6.15 -21.99
C GLN A 18 0.57 -4.84 -22.65
N ILE A 19 0.30 -4.75 -23.94
CA ILE A 19 0.47 -3.50 -24.69
C ILE A 19 -0.58 -2.52 -24.13
N ASN A 20 -0.12 -1.52 -23.41
CA ASN A 20 -0.99 -0.46 -22.90
C ASN A 20 -1.41 0.46 -24.04
N ILE A 21 -2.53 0.16 -24.67
CA ILE A 21 -3.13 0.96 -25.76
C ILE A 21 -3.89 2.16 -25.16
N ASP A 22 -4.37 2.03 -23.92
CA ASP A 22 -5.07 3.07 -23.21
C ASP A 22 -4.13 3.72 -22.17
N ARG A 23 -4.22 5.03 -21.99
CA ARG A 23 -3.42 5.82 -21.03
C ARG A 23 -3.80 5.52 -19.56
N VAL A 24 -4.39 4.38 -19.28
CA VAL A 24 -4.76 3.94 -17.95
C VAL A 24 -3.61 3.14 -17.35
N ASN A 25 -3.23 3.42 -16.11
CA ASN A 25 -2.22 2.63 -15.41
C ASN A 25 -2.67 1.17 -15.34
N LEU A 26 -1.84 0.26 -15.90
CA LEU A 26 -2.09 -1.18 -15.82
C LEU A 26 -2.04 -1.61 -14.35
N PHE A 27 -3.13 -2.22 -13.90
CA PHE A 27 -3.26 -2.72 -12.54
C PHE A 27 -2.94 -4.22 -12.53
N PHE A 28 -1.72 -4.57 -12.16
CA PHE A 28 -1.33 -5.97 -11.98
C PHE A 28 -1.62 -6.41 -10.54
N PRO A 29 -2.27 -7.54 -10.32
CA PRO A 29 -2.52 -8.05 -8.98
C PRO A 29 -1.21 -8.37 -8.25
N GLU A 30 -1.19 -8.19 -6.94
CA GLU A 30 -0.05 -8.58 -6.12
C GLU A 30 0.11 -10.11 -6.13
N LYS A 31 1.30 -10.61 -6.43
CA LYS A 31 1.63 -12.04 -6.47
C LYS A 31 2.66 -12.45 -5.42
N ARG A 32 3.36 -11.50 -4.82
CA ARG A 32 4.44 -11.76 -3.86
C ARG A 32 3.87 -12.19 -2.51
N ALA A 33 4.24 -13.38 -2.05
CA ALA A 33 3.71 -14.01 -0.83
C ALA A 33 3.80 -13.11 0.41
N PHE A 34 4.91 -12.38 0.57
CA PHE A 34 5.11 -11.44 1.68
C PHE A 34 4.02 -10.36 1.73
N PHE A 35 3.58 -9.84 0.60
CA PHE A 35 2.58 -8.80 0.54
C PHE A 35 1.15 -9.36 0.51
N LEU A 36 0.94 -10.56 0.00
CA LEU A 36 -0.39 -11.21 -0.03
C LEU A 36 -0.87 -11.60 1.36
N GLU A 37 0.04 -12.04 2.21
CA GLU A 37 -0.31 -12.42 3.56
C GLU A 37 -0.83 -11.20 4.34
N ASN A 38 -2.05 -11.29 4.85
CA ASN A 38 -2.73 -10.20 5.56
C ASN A 38 -2.93 -8.89 4.74
N ALA A 39 -2.88 -8.92 3.40
CA ALA A 39 -3.07 -7.76 2.53
C ALA A 39 -4.36 -6.98 2.86
N GLY A 40 -5.44 -7.67 3.15
CA GLY A 40 -6.71 -7.04 3.51
C GLY A 40 -6.67 -6.15 4.75
N LYS A 41 -5.65 -6.28 5.61
CA LYS A 41 -5.47 -5.39 6.77
C LYS A 41 -4.95 -4.01 6.40
N PHE A 42 -4.40 -3.83 5.19
CA PHE A 42 -3.88 -2.56 4.68
C PHE A 42 -4.81 -1.93 3.64
N SER A 43 -5.86 -2.62 3.24
CA SER A 43 -6.80 -2.13 2.23
C SER A 43 -7.66 -1.01 2.79
N VAL A 44 -7.76 0.10 2.04
CA VAL A 44 -8.68 1.22 2.25
C VAL A 44 -9.09 1.76 0.90
N GLY A 45 -10.39 2.03 0.72
CA GLY A 45 -10.95 2.48 -0.54
C GLY A 45 -12.04 1.55 -1.04
N ILE A 46 -12.23 1.52 -2.34
CA ILE A 46 -13.17 0.64 -3.03
C ILE A 46 -12.35 -0.37 -3.82
N PRO A 47 -12.30 -1.65 -3.41
CA PRO A 47 -11.47 -2.65 -4.08
C PRO A 47 -11.72 -2.70 -5.59
N GLY A 48 -10.65 -2.62 -6.37
CA GLY A 48 -10.69 -2.63 -7.83
C GLY A 48 -11.01 -1.28 -8.50
N GLU A 49 -11.40 -0.26 -7.75
CA GLU A 49 -11.66 1.09 -8.27
C GLU A 49 -10.70 2.13 -7.68
N ILE A 50 -10.60 2.17 -6.35
CA ILE A 50 -9.75 3.12 -5.64
C ILE A 50 -9.02 2.40 -4.51
N ASP A 51 -7.76 2.09 -4.71
CA ASP A 51 -6.86 1.57 -3.70
C ASP A 51 -5.90 2.67 -3.25
N LEU A 52 -6.01 3.09 -1.99
CA LEU A 52 -5.15 4.14 -1.42
C LEU A 52 -3.75 3.66 -1.10
N PHE A 53 -3.57 2.37 -0.94
CA PHE A 53 -2.27 1.72 -0.80
C PHE A 53 -2.24 0.42 -1.57
N PHE A 54 -1.33 0.36 -2.52
CA PHE A 54 -1.13 -0.80 -3.38
C PHE A 54 0.31 -1.29 -3.27
N THR A 55 0.49 -2.45 -2.67
CA THR A 55 1.81 -3.05 -2.37
C THR A 55 2.66 -3.29 -3.60
N ARG A 56 2.03 -3.56 -4.75
CA ARG A 56 2.72 -3.81 -6.02
C ARG A 56 3.59 -2.64 -6.47
N ARG A 57 3.28 -1.42 -6.03
CA ARG A 57 4.11 -0.24 -6.31
C ARG A 57 5.45 -0.25 -5.56
N ILE A 58 5.59 -1.08 -4.53
CA ILE A 58 6.87 -1.26 -3.83
C ILE A 58 7.73 -2.19 -4.68
N GLY A 59 8.83 -1.68 -5.21
CA GLY A 59 9.73 -2.43 -6.08
C GLY A 59 9.38 -2.36 -7.58
N LEU A 60 8.52 -1.41 -7.97
CA LEU A 60 8.25 -1.09 -9.37
C LEU A 60 8.32 0.43 -9.59
N GLU A 61 8.92 0.83 -10.70
CA GLU A 61 8.85 2.20 -11.21
C GLU A 61 7.57 2.43 -12.04
N ASN A 62 7.36 3.69 -12.41
CA ASN A 62 6.17 4.07 -13.19
C ASN A 62 6.17 3.50 -14.62
N ASP A 63 7.33 3.17 -15.17
CA ASP A 63 7.51 2.52 -16.47
C ASP A 63 7.40 0.99 -16.41
N GLY A 64 7.18 0.43 -15.20
CA GLY A 64 7.09 -1.00 -14.96
C GLY A 64 8.44 -1.68 -14.73
N SER A 65 9.55 -0.95 -14.70
CA SER A 65 10.86 -1.50 -14.40
C SER A 65 10.95 -1.98 -12.94
N ILE A 66 11.67 -3.08 -12.71
CA ILE A 66 11.82 -3.68 -11.39
C ILE A 66 12.89 -2.95 -10.60
N VAL A 67 12.55 -2.54 -9.39
CA VAL A 67 13.48 -1.95 -8.41
C VAL A 67 13.73 -2.95 -7.28
N PRO A 68 14.99 -3.36 -7.04
CA PRO A 68 15.29 -4.31 -5.98
C PRO A 68 14.84 -3.81 -4.60
N ILE A 69 14.29 -4.70 -3.81
CA ILE A 69 13.90 -4.40 -2.43
C ILE A 69 15.07 -4.78 -1.52
N LEU A 70 15.66 -3.80 -0.85
CA LEU A 70 16.74 -4.00 0.11
C LEU A 70 16.27 -4.80 1.32
N GLY A 71 15.06 -4.54 1.77
CA GLY A 71 14.49 -5.22 2.90
C GLY A 71 13.43 -4.41 3.60
N GLY A 72 12.86 -4.99 4.62
CA GLY A 72 11.86 -4.33 5.45
C GLY A 72 11.15 -5.29 6.39
N GLY A 73 10.09 -4.78 7.00
CA GLY A 73 9.33 -5.55 7.96
C GLY A 73 7.85 -5.22 7.93
N ARG A 74 7.07 -6.21 8.31
CA ARG A 74 5.64 -6.11 8.52
C ARG A 74 5.27 -6.61 9.90
N LEU A 75 4.47 -5.83 10.59
CA LEU A 75 3.79 -6.25 11.81
C LEU A 75 2.29 -6.10 11.59
N SER A 76 1.56 -7.18 11.72
CA SER A 76 0.11 -7.15 11.64
C SER A 76 -0.50 -7.99 12.75
N GLY A 77 -1.59 -7.51 13.33
CA GLY A 77 -2.22 -8.18 14.45
C GLY A 77 -3.61 -7.64 14.77
N LYS A 78 -4.22 -8.27 15.78
CA LYS A 78 -5.48 -7.83 16.34
C LYS A 78 -5.37 -7.80 17.88
N ILE A 79 -5.72 -6.66 18.44
CA ILE A 79 -5.76 -6.45 19.90
C ILE A 79 -7.23 -6.15 20.27
N GLY A 80 -7.89 -7.13 20.88
CA GLY A 80 -9.32 -7.03 21.13
C GLY A 80 -10.12 -6.90 19.84
N GLN A 81 -10.75 -5.74 19.63
CA GLN A 81 -11.52 -5.42 18.44
C GLN A 81 -10.76 -4.49 17.46
N THR A 82 -9.48 -4.20 17.76
CA THR A 82 -8.66 -3.31 16.94
C THR A 82 -7.67 -4.09 16.12
N ASN A 83 -7.72 -3.93 14.80
CA ASN A 83 -6.74 -4.43 13.85
C ASN A 83 -5.63 -3.38 13.67
N ILE A 84 -4.38 -3.82 13.68
CA ILE A 84 -3.20 -2.98 13.50
C ILE A 84 -2.36 -3.58 12.39
N GLY A 85 -1.90 -2.73 11.48
CA GLY A 85 -0.95 -3.07 10.44
C GLY A 85 0.15 -2.01 10.37
N LEU A 86 1.40 -2.45 10.40
CA LEU A 86 2.59 -1.64 10.19
C LEU A 86 3.40 -2.30 9.09
N LEU A 87 3.86 -1.51 8.13
CA LEU A 87 4.76 -1.95 7.07
C LEU A 87 5.85 -0.89 6.88
N ASN A 88 7.09 -1.32 6.79
CA ASN A 88 8.19 -0.48 6.36
C ASN A 88 9.06 -1.27 5.38
N MET A 89 9.33 -0.70 4.21
CA MET A 89 10.13 -1.32 3.16
C MET A 89 11.06 -0.29 2.55
N SER A 90 12.27 -0.71 2.21
CA SER A 90 13.25 0.11 1.50
C SER A 90 13.64 -0.54 0.19
N THR A 91 13.67 0.27 -0.87
CA THR A 91 14.11 -0.15 -2.19
C THR A 91 15.46 0.45 -2.52
N GLU A 92 16.20 -0.23 -3.38
CA GLU A 92 17.46 0.25 -3.92
C GLU A 92 17.21 1.39 -4.93
N GLY A 93 18.19 2.28 -5.05
CA GLY A 93 18.26 3.23 -6.17
C GLY A 93 19.24 2.69 -7.20
N ASN A 94 19.06 3.03 -8.45
CA ASN A 94 20.03 2.74 -9.49
C ASN A 94 20.78 4.03 -9.86
N SER A 95 22.11 4.02 -9.69
CA SER A 95 22.97 5.17 -10.02
C SER A 95 23.02 5.48 -11.53
N ASP A 96 22.73 4.50 -12.39
CA ASP A 96 22.77 4.65 -13.85
C ASP A 96 21.43 5.14 -14.45
N SER A 97 20.35 4.99 -13.73
CA SER A 97 19.05 5.55 -14.05
C SER A 97 18.61 6.40 -12.88
N SER A 98 18.13 7.60 -13.08
CA SER A 98 17.68 8.59 -12.06
C SER A 98 16.77 8.03 -10.93
N MET A 99 16.89 6.74 -10.61
CA MET A 99 16.12 6.03 -9.60
C MET A 99 16.67 6.32 -8.21
N SER A 100 15.95 7.09 -7.43
CA SER A 100 16.29 7.35 -6.02
C SER A 100 15.92 6.14 -5.16
N LYS A 101 16.74 5.87 -4.14
CA LYS A 101 16.34 4.96 -3.04
C LYS A 101 15.05 5.48 -2.44
N ASN A 102 14.10 4.58 -2.21
CA ASN A 102 12.83 4.95 -1.59
C ASN A 102 12.59 4.16 -0.30
N ASN A 103 11.98 4.81 0.67
CA ASN A 103 11.40 4.16 1.84
C ASN A 103 9.89 4.29 1.80
N PHE A 104 9.22 3.17 2.02
CA PHE A 104 7.77 3.08 2.12
C PHE A 104 7.38 2.73 3.54
N SER A 105 6.54 3.55 4.16
CA SER A 105 6.01 3.32 5.50
C SER A 105 4.50 3.37 5.47
N VAL A 106 3.86 2.36 6.04
CA VAL A 106 2.40 2.30 6.13
C VAL A 106 1.99 1.98 7.55
N ILE A 107 1.03 2.73 8.05
CA ILE A 107 0.39 2.52 9.36
C ILE A 107 -1.10 2.41 9.11
N ARG A 108 -1.71 1.33 9.54
CA ARG A 108 -3.16 1.09 9.46
C ARG A 108 -3.69 0.72 10.84
N VAL A 109 -4.77 1.38 11.25
CA VAL A 109 -5.53 1.03 12.45
C VAL A 109 -7.00 0.99 12.06
N ASN A 110 -7.70 -0.07 12.46
CA ASN A 110 -9.14 -0.22 12.25
C ASN A 110 -9.77 -0.83 13.49
N HIS A 111 -10.83 -0.24 14.00
CA HIS A 111 -11.59 -0.72 15.13
C HIS A 111 -12.96 -1.25 14.70
N ASP A 112 -13.26 -2.47 15.07
CA ASP A 112 -14.52 -3.16 14.78
C ASP A 112 -15.50 -3.01 15.95
N PHE A 113 -16.67 -2.44 15.71
CA PHE A 113 -17.78 -2.39 16.67
C PHE A 113 -18.71 -3.57 16.42
N SER A 114 -18.38 -4.73 16.98
CA SER A 114 -19.07 -6.01 16.68
C SER A 114 -20.58 -5.97 16.90
N LYS A 115 -21.06 -5.25 17.92
CA LYS A 115 -22.50 -5.14 18.25
C LYS A 115 -23.29 -4.38 17.18
N SER A 116 -22.71 -3.36 16.58
CA SER A 116 -23.35 -2.52 15.56
C SER A 116 -22.98 -2.93 14.12
N ARG A 117 -22.11 -3.94 13.94
CA ARG A 117 -21.57 -4.31 12.62
C ARG A 117 -20.91 -3.12 11.90
N SER A 118 -20.37 -2.22 12.68
CA SER A 118 -19.71 -1.00 12.22
C SER A 118 -18.21 -1.10 12.42
N SER A 119 -17.46 -0.33 11.67
CA SER A 119 -16.02 -0.18 11.89
C SER A 119 -15.58 1.24 11.55
N PHE A 120 -14.49 1.66 12.14
CA PHE A 120 -13.84 2.93 11.84
C PHE A 120 -12.33 2.74 11.85
N GLY A 121 -11.66 3.35 10.89
CA GLY A 121 -10.23 3.22 10.79
C GLY A 121 -9.54 4.38 10.09
N GLY A 122 -8.21 4.30 10.10
CA GLY A 122 -7.37 5.25 9.41
C GLY A 122 -6.11 4.58 8.87
N ILE A 123 -5.61 5.11 7.77
CA ILE A 123 -4.34 4.71 7.18
C ILE A 123 -3.45 5.93 6.94
N PHE A 124 -2.18 5.75 7.20
CA PHE A 124 -1.12 6.67 6.80
C PHE A 124 -0.15 5.93 5.89
N VAL A 125 0.09 6.46 4.72
CA VAL A 125 1.07 5.95 3.76
C VAL A 125 2.09 7.05 3.51
N ASN A 126 3.36 6.71 3.58
CA ASN A 126 4.46 7.62 3.26
C ASN A 126 5.45 6.92 2.34
N LYS A 127 5.67 7.50 1.16
CA LYS A 127 6.80 7.21 0.28
C LYS A 127 7.78 8.38 0.44
N PHE A 128 9.04 8.08 0.73
CA PHE A 128 10.08 9.07 0.88
C PHE A 128 11.32 8.67 0.09
N GLY A 129 11.81 9.55 -0.79
CA GLY A 129 13.05 9.38 -1.54
C GLY A 129 14.27 9.65 -0.63
N LEU A 130 15.21 8.71 -0.60
CA LEU A 130 16.46 8.84 0.16
C LEU A 130 17.57 9.37 -0.78
N GLY A 131 17.43 10.61 -1.25
CA GLY A 131 18.38 11.25 -2.17
C GLY A 131 18.34 12.78 -2.04
N GLU A 132 19.09 13.47 -2.92
CA GLU A 132 19.21 14.93 -2.90
C GLU A 132 17.92 15.68 -3.26
N ASN A 133 16.94 14.99 -3.84
CA ASN A 133 15.64 15.57 -4.15
C ASN A 133 14.62 15.15 -3.08
N ASP A 134 14.02 16.12 -2.42
CA ASP A 134 12.91 15.95 -1.45
C ASP A 134 11.64 15.40 -2.15
N ASN A 135 11.74 14.18 -2.70
CA ASN A 135 10.62 13.52 -3.34
C ASN A 135 9.87 12.69 -2.30
N TYR A 136 8.70 13.16 -1.94
CA TYR A 136 7.83 12.40 -1.03
C TYR A 136 6.39 12.33 -1.56
N ASN A 137 5.70 11.31 -1.16
CA ASN A 137 4.26 11.22 -1.31
C ASN A 137 3.66 10.69 0.00
N ARG A 138 2.76 11.46 0.58
CA ARG A 138 2.07 11.13 1.84
C ARG A 138 0.58 11.09 1.62
N VAL A 139 -0.04 10.00 2.06
CA VAL A 139 -1.49 9.83 2.00
C VAL A 139 -2.03 9.60 3.41
N PHE A 140 -3.04 10.36 3.78
CA PHE A 140 -3.83 10.16 4.99
C PHE A 140 -5.24 9.80 4.57
N ALA A 141 -5.81 8.77 5.17
CA ALA A 141 -7.21 8.47 4.95
C ALA A 141 -7.89 7.99 6.23
N LEU A 142 -9.18 8.26 6.29
CA LEU A 142 -10.11 7.72 7.28
C LEU A 142 -11.19 6.95 6.53
N ASP A 143 -11.58 5.82 7.05
CA ASP A 143 -12.65 5.00 6.49
C ASP A 143 -13.60 4.53 7.57
N GLY A 144 -14.82 4.29 7.16
CA GLY A 144 -15.86 3.83 8.07
C GLY A 144 -16.89 2.96 7.39
N LYS A 145 -17.45 2.09 8.20
CA LYS A 145 -18.56 1.23 7.86
C LYS A 145 -19.61 1.34 8.96
N LEU A 146 -20.83 1.65 8.60
CA LEU A 146 -21.95 1.75 9.51
C LEU A 146 -22.99 0.69 9.17
N GLY A 147 -23.22 -0.24 10.09
CA GLY A 147 -24.28 -1.22 9.98
C GLY A 147 -25.64 -0.63 10.37
N LEU A 148 -26.58 -0.64 9.44
CA LEU A 148 -27.94 -0.14 9.63
C LEU A 148 -28.89 -1.32 9.79
N GLY A 149 -29.12 -1.73 11.05
CA GLY A 149 -29.88 -2.92 11.39
C GLY A 149 -29.25 -4.20 10.81
N LYS A 150 -30.09 -5.16 10.40
CA LYS A 150 -29.63 -6.47 9.92
C LYS A 150 -29.39 -6.53 8.40
N LYS A 151 -29.94 -5.59 7.63
CA LYS A 151 -30.06 -5.73 6.17
C LYS A 151 -29.29 -4.66 5.38
N ALA A 152 -28.93 -3.53 5.98
CA ALA A 152 -28.29 -2.42 5.30
C ALA A 152 -26.92 -2.09 5.90
N GLN A 153 -26.04 -1.54 5.10
CA GLN A 153 -24.72 -1.07 5.47
C GLN A 153 -24.38 0.16 4.63
N LEU A 154 -23.82 1.17 5.28
CA LEU A 154 -23.23 2.34 4.63
C LEU A 154 -21.72 2.28 4.86
N SER A 155 -20.93 2.50 3.81
CA SER A 155 -19.48 2.59 3.91
C SER A 155 -18.98 3.78 3.12
N GLY A 156 -17.86 4.35 3.57
CA GLY A 156 -17.23 5.47 2.90
C GLY A 156 -15.83 5.70 3.43
N PHE A 157 -15.10 6.54 2.71
CA PHE A 157 -13.76 6.97 3.11
C PHE A 157 -13.52 8.42 2.69
N PHE A 158 -12.58 9.05 3.37
CA PHE A 158 -12.03 10.37 3.02
C PHE A 158 -10.51 10.25 2.97
N SER A 159 -9.88 10.80 1.94
CA SER A 159 -8.42 10.76 1.81
C SER A 159 -7.86 12.11 1.34
N LYS A 160 -6.61 12.37 1.73
CA LYS A 160 -5.83 13.51 1.27
C LYS A 160 -4.39 13.07 1.01
N SER A 161 -3.86 13.46 -0.15
CA SER A 161 -2.47 13.24 -0.53
C SER A 161 -1.68 14.55 -0.52
N TYR A 162 -0.38 14.44 -0.25
CA TYR A 162 0.58 15.52 -0.30
C TYR A 162 1.82 15.07 -1.07
N SER A 163 2.22 15.85 -2.08
CA SER A 163 3.44 15.65 -2.87
C SER A 163 4.08 16.99 -3.16
N PRO A 164 5.40 17.10 -3.26
CA PRO A 164 6.09 18.40 -3.41
C PRO A 164 5.78 19.12 -4.72
N ASN A 165 5.29 18.42 -5.74
CA ASN A 165 5.07 18.97 -7.09
C ASN A 165 3.59 19.07 -7.49
N ILE A 166 2.67 18.97 -6.54
CA ILE A 166 1.23 19.14 -6.79
C ILE A 166 0.72 20.27 -5.90
N THR A 167 0.69 21.47 -6.44
CA THR A 167 -0.03 22.64 -5.90
C THR A 167 -1.43 22.71 -6.50
#